data_cb358cf727ed99649b9ec48496ed5929
#
_entry.id   cb358cf727ed99649b9ec48496ed5929
#
_cell.length_a   1.000
_cell.length_b   1.000
_cell.length_c   1.000
_cell.angle_alpha   90.00
_cell.angle_beta   90.00
_cell.angle_gamma   90.00
#
_symmetry.space_group_name_H-M   'P 1'
#
loop_
_entity.id
_entity.type
_entity.pdbx_description
1 polymer ?
#
loop_
_entity_poly.entity_id
_entity_poly.type
_entity_poly.pdbx_seq_one_letter_code
_entity_poly.pdbx_strand_id
1 'polypeptide(L)'
;MSSLDEIIEDEERIFMSRVPKSVQMHLQASKSIPGGVPSSWASSRPTPVWISHGNGAYVWDVDDNRYIDFHAGYGANVVGHANPSVVAAVQKRVTQGTHFAQPTSDSIVVAEELSRRFGLPQWRFCNSGTEATMDAVHLMRVITGRDLIIKVEGSYNGHHDAVA
;
A
#
# COMPACT_ATOMS: atom_id res chain seq x y z
N MET A 1 -31.17 -28.21 3.43
CA MET A 1 -29.99 -27.37 3.71
C MET A 1 -29.35 -27.11 2.34
N SER A 2 -29.16 -25.86 1.96
CA SER A 2 -28.44 -25.51 0.72
C SER A 2 -27.00 -26.02 0.79
N SER A 3 -26.43 -26.40 -0.36
CA SER A 3 -25.02 -26.76 -0.44
C SER A 3 -24.12 -25.52 -0.18
N LEU A 4 -22.86 -25.74 0.20
CA LEU A 4 -21.91 -24.64 0.39
C LEU A 4 -21.75 -23.80 -0.86
N ASP A 5 -21.75 -24.45 -2.02
CA ASP A 5 -21.63 -23.76 -3.34
C ASP A 5 -22.84 -22.85 -3.60
N GLU A 6 -24.07 -23.29 -3.32
CA GLU A 6 -25.27 -22.45 -3.45
C GLU A 6 -25.20 -21.19 -2.53
N ILE A 7 -24.66 -21.35 -1.31
CA ILE A 7 -24.50 -20.22 -0.39
C ILE A 7 -23.47 -19.24 -0.95
N ILE A 8 -22.32 -19.73 -1.45
CA ILE A 8 -21.28 -18.89 -2.06
C ILE A 8 -21.83 -18.11 -3.27
N GLU A 9 -22.53 -18.79 -4.18
CA GLU A 9 -23.13 -18.18 -5.37
C GLU A 9 -24.14 -17.07 -5.00
N ASP A 10 -24.96 -17.31 -3.96
CA ASP A 10 -25.92 -16.33 -3.48
C ASP A 10 -25.22 -15.11 -2.87
N GLU A 11 -24.19 -15.31 -2.05
CA GLU A 11 -23.43 -14.20 -1.44
C GLU A 11 -22.64 -13.40 -2.48
N GLU A 12 -22.03 -14.05 -3.47
CA GLU A 12 -21.36 -13.36 -4.58
C GLU A 12 -22.37 -12.54 -5.41
N ARG A 13 -23.54 -13.05 -5.68
CA ARG A 13 -24.61 -12.34 -6.39
C ARG A 13 -25.09 -11.12 -5.59
N ILE A 14 -25.29 -11.26 -4.28
CA ILE A 14 -25.67 -10.16 -3.41
C ILE A 14 -24.57 -9.09 -3.40
N PHE A 15 -23.30 -9.49 -3.24
CA PHE A 15 -22.17 -8.59 -3.26
C PHE A 15 -22.08 -7.81 -4.57
N MET A 16 -22.12 -8.50 -5.72
CA MET A 16 -22.07 -7.89 -7.04
C MET A 16 -23.21 -6.86 -7.24
N SER A 17 -24.39 -7.11 -6.70
CA SER A 17 -25.52 -6.18 -6.78
C SER A 17 -25.30 -4.87 -5.99
N ARG A 18 -24.39 -4.87 -5.02
CA ARG A 18 -24.05 -3.70 -4.20
C ARG A 18 -22.94 -2.84 -4.81
N VAL A 19 -22.16 -3.41 -5.76
CA VAL A 19 -20.97 -2.75 -6.32
C VAL A 19 -20.98 -2.69 -7.86
N PRO A 20 -22.10 -2.28 -8.50
CA PRO A 20 -22.24 -2.33 -9.95
C PRO A 20 -21.23 -1.42 -10.68
N LYS A 21 -20.88 -0.25 -10.14
CA LYS A 21 -19.88 0.65 -10.72
C LYS A 21 -18.49 0.04 -10.61
N SER A 22 -18.15 -0.60 -9.49
CA SER A 22 -16.89 -1.32 -9.31
C SER A 22 -16.73 -2.44 -10.34
N VAL A 23 -17.80 -3.22 -10.61
CA VAL A 23 -17.83 -4.23 -11.67
C VAL A 23 -17.52 -3.60 -13.03
N GLN A 24 -18.20 -2.50 -13.36
CA GLN A 24 -18.00 -1.81 -14.64
C GLN A 24 -16.57 -1.28 -14.79
N MET A 25 -16.01 -0.68 -13.71
CA MET A 25 -14.64 -0.19 -13.70
C MET A 25 -13.63 -1.33 -13.86
N HIS A 26 -13.86 -2.47 -13.23
CA HIS A 26 -12.99 -3.64 -13.41
C HIS A 26 -12.99 -4.15 -14.85
N LEU A 27 -14.16 -4.26 -15.50
CA LEU A 27 -14.27 -4.61 -16.91
C LEU A 27 -13.57 -3.59 -17.83
N GLN A 28 -13.67 -2.31 -17.51
CA GLN A 28 -12.95 -1.26 -18.24
C GLN A 28 -11.44 -1.38 -18.07
N ALA A 29 -10.97 -1.53 -16.83
CA ALA A 29 -9.56 -1.64 -16.47
C ALA A 29 -8.90 -2.85 -17.11
N SER A 30 -9.62 -3.98 -17.23
CA SER A 30 -9.12 -5.22 -17.86
C SER A 30 -8.71 -5.07 -19.32
N LYS A 31 -9.13 -3.97 -19.98
CA LYS A 31 -8.72 -3.68 -21.37
C LYS A 31 -7.29 -3.14 -21.48
N SER A 32 -6.74 -2.58 -20.39
CA SER A 32 -5.44 -1.91 -20.38
C SER A 32 -4.55 -2.30 -19.21
N ILE A 33 -5.10 -2.93 -18.18
CA ILE A 33 -4.38 -3.33 -16.98
C ILE A 33 -4.47 -4.85 -16.83
N PRO A 34 -3.36 -5.58 -16.80
CA PRO A 34 -3.35 -7.02 -16.58
C PRO A 34 -4.13 -7.42 -15.32
N GLY A 35 -5.09 -8.35 -15.46
CA GLY A 35 -5.97 -8.74 -14.34
C GLY A 35 -6.97 -7.68 -13.91
N GLY A 36 -7.07 -6.53 -14.62
CA GLY A 36 -8.02 -5.44 -14.31
C GLY A 36 -7.72 -4.67 -13.02
N VAL A 37 -6.52 -4.83 -12.44
CA VAL A 37 -6.09 -4.15 -11.20
C VAL A 37 -4.65 -3.68 -11.32
N PRO A 38 -4.28 -2.53 -10.72
CA PRO A 38 -2.92 -1.97 -10.83
C PRO A 38 -1.84 -2.82 -10.13
N SER A 39 -2.24 -3.71 -9.23
CA SER A 39 -1.36 -4.64 -8.52
C SER A 39 -2.12 -5.92 -8.21
N SER A 40 -1.45 -7.06 -8.25
CA SER A 40 -2.04 -8.36 -7.86
C SER A 40 -2.59 -8.38 -6.43
N TRP A 41 -2.06 -7.54 -5.54
CA TRP A 41 -2.55 -7.36 -4.17
C TRP A 41 -3.93 -6.71 -4.10
N ALA A 42 -4.37 -6.01 -5.15
CA ALA A 42 -5.70 -5.42 -5.24
C ALA A 42 -6.74 -6.37 -5.86
N SER A 43 -6.31 -7.57 -6.29
CA SER A 43 -7.21 -8.57 -6.86
C SER A 43 -8.08 -9.22 -5.78
N SER A 44 -9.38 -9.31 -6.02
CA SER A 44 -10.32 -10.01 -5.15
C SER A 44 -11.46 -10.63 -5.96
N ARG A 45 -12.08 -11.66 -5.40
CA ARG A 45 -13.26 -12.31 -5.97
C ARG A 45 -14.52 -11.90 -5.21
N PRO A 46 -15.65 -11.81 -5.89
CA PRO A 46 -15.91 -11.99 -7.32
C PRO A 46 -15.42 -10.81 -8.19
N THR A 47 -15.22 -9.63 -7.60
CA THR A 47 -14.68 -8.42 -8.24
C THR A 47 -13.97 -7.54 -7.21
N PRO A 48 -12.93 -6.79 -7.58
CA PRO A 48 -12.34 -5.79 -6.68
C PRO A 48 -13.32 -4.64 -6.45
N VAL A 49 -13.32 -4.13 -5.22
CA VAL A 49 -14.02 -2.89 -4.87
C VAL A 49 -13.13 -1.70 -5.24
N TRP A 50 -13.69 -0.75 -5.99
CA TRP A 50 -12.97 0.45 -6.39
C TRP A 50 -13.25 1.59 -5.41
N ILE A 51 -12.22 2.01 -4.69
CA ILE A 51 -12.32 3.06 -3.67
C ILE A 51 -12.31 4.43 -4.34
N SER A 52 -13.22 5.30 -3.92
CA SER A 52 -13.33 6.68 -4.39
C SER A 52 -12.59 7.67 -3.48
N HIS A 53 -12.73 7.53 -2.17
CA HIS A 53 -12.11 8.41 -1.18
C HIS A 53 -12.06 7.77 0.21
N GLY A 54 -11.35 8.42 1.13
CA GLY A 54 -11.28 8.04 2.54
C GLY A 54 -11.26 9.24 3.46
N ASN A 55 -11.78 9.06 4.69
CA ASN A 55 -11.72 10.07 5.75
C ASN A 55 -11.59 9.38 7.12
N GLY A 56 -10.57 9.72 7.88
CA GLY A 56 -10.28 9.08 9.17
C GLY A 56 -10.13 7.57 9.03
N ALA A 57 -10.94 6.80 9.73
CA ALA A 57 -10.93 5.33 9.71
C ALA A 57 -11.84 4.71 8.63
N TYR A 58 -12.41 5.51 7.73
CA TYR A 58 -13.39 5.04 6.77
C TYR A 58 -12.92 5.27 5.33
N VAL A 59 -13.35 4.35 4.45
CA VAL A 59 -13.26 4.50 2.99
C VAL A 59 -14.63 4.33 2.36
N TRP A 60 -14.82 4.93 1.21
CA TRP A 60 -16.03 4.80 0.38
C TRP A 60 -15.62 4.27 -0.99
N ASP A 61 -16.41 3.34 -1.50
CA ASP A 61 -16.24 2.88 -2.87
C ASP A 61 -16.92 3.84 -3.87
N VAL A 62 -16.79 3.52 -5.14
CA VAL A 62 -17.41 4.29 -6.23
C VAL A 62 -18.92 4.11 -6.30
N ASP A 63 -19.46 3.15 -5.55
CA ASP A 63 -20.90 2.87 -5.39
C ASP A 63 -21.49 3.54 -4.14
N ASP A 64 -20.69 4.35 -3.42
CA ASP A 64 -21.04 5.07 -2.18
C ASP A 64 -21.22 4.16 -0.95
N ASN A 65 -20.78 2.91 -1.00
CA ASN A 65 -20.76 2.08 0.18
C ASN A 65 -19.59 2.49 1.10
N ARG A 66 -19.87 2.61 2.40
CA ARG A 66 -18.87 2.96 3.42
C ARG A 66 -18.33 1.71 4.10
N TYR A 67 -17.03 1.65 4.25
CA TYR A 67 -16.30 0.59 4.95
C TYR A 67 -15.43 1.15 6.06
N ILE A 68 -15.21 0.37 7.12
CA ILE A 68 -14.15 0.63 8.09
C ILE A 68 -12.85 0.09 7.48
N ASP A 69 -11.84 0.94 7.36
CA ASP A 69 -10.56 0.54 6.78
C ASP A 69 -9.64 -0.09 7.83
N PHE A 70 -9.73 -1.41 7.98
CA PHE A 70 -8.80 -2.19 8.77
C PHE A 70 -7.47 -2.50 8.06
N HIS A 71 -7.39 -2.19 6.77
CA HIS A 71 -6.20 -2.44 5.95
C HIS A 71 -5.16 -1.33 6.06
N ALA A 72 -5.63 -0.07 6.14
CA ALA A 72 -4.80 1.14 6.29
C ALA A 72 -3.60 1.20 5.33
N GLY A 73 -3.78 0.75 4.06
CA GLY A 73 -2.72 0.69 3.07
C GLY A 73 -1.54 -0.21 3.50
N TYR A 74 -1.83 -1.41 4.00
CA TYR A 74 -0.88 -2.34 4.63
C TYR A 74 -0.18 -1.75 5.87
N GLY A 75 -0.92 -0.96 6.65
CA GLY A 75 -0.42 -0.33 7.87
C GLY A 75 0.36 0.97 7.67
N ALA A 76 0.50 1.46 6.44
CA ALA A 76 1.21 2.72 6.15
C ALA A 76 0.42 3.96 6.57
N ASN A 77 -0.92 3.90 6.52
CA ASN A 77 -1.80 5.03 6.81
C ASN A 77 -2.15 5.15 8.30
N VAL A 78 -1.12 5.31 9.16
CA VAL A 78 -1.24 5.27 10.63
C VAL A 78 -2.15 6.37 11.19
N VAL A 79 -2.22 7.52 10.54
CA VAL A 79 -2.98 8.70 11.02
C VAL A 79 -4.39 8.79 10.41
N GLY A 80 -4.80 7.79 9.64
CA GLY A 80 -6.07 7.76 8.94
C GLY A 80 -6.08 8.59 7.65
N HIS A 81 -7.16 8.40 6.88
CA HIS A 81 -7.35 9.06 5.59
C HIS A 81 -7.61 10.55 5.75
N ALA A 82 -7.07 11.34 4.82
CA ALA A 82 -7.30 12.78 4.70
C ALA A 82 -7.06 13.56 6.01
N ASN A 83 -6.06 13.16 6.82
CA ASN A 83 -5.69 13.88 8.03
C ASN A 83 -5.43 15.35 7.72
N PRO A 84 -6.12 16.31 8.36
CA PRO A 84 -6.05 17.73 8.00
C PRO A 84 -4.63 18.31 8.04
N SER A 85 -3.82 17.92 9.02
CA SER A 85 -2.44 18.41 9.15
C SER A 85 -1.55 17.89 8.01
N VAL A 86 -1.73 16.62 7.61
CA VAL A 86 -1.00 16.03 6.48
C VAL A 86 -1.44 16.68 5.18
N VAL A 87 -2.75 16.85 4.98
CA VAL A 87 -3.30 17.51 3.78
C VAL A 87 -2.74 18.93 3.64
N ALA A 88 -2.77 19.72 4.69
CA ALA A 88 -2.26 21.10 4.68
C ALA A 88 -0.74 21.15 4.37
N ALA A 89 0.04 20.25 4.97
CA ALA A 89 1.48 20.17 4.72
C ALA A 89 1.79 19.78 3.26
N VAL A 90 1.08 18.79 2.72
CA VAL A 90 1.23 18.36 1.33
C VAL A 90 0.82 19.46 0.36
N GLN A 91 -0.32 20.11 0.57
CA GLN A 91 -0.80 21.22 -0.26
C GLN A 91 0.22 22.38 -0.29
N LYS A 92 0.77 22.74 0.87
CA LYS A 92 1.82 23.76 0.96
C LYS A 92 3.08 23.34 0.19
N ARG A 93 3.51 22.09 0.35
CA ARG A 93 4.78 21.61 -0.25
C ARG A 93 4.70 21.45 -1.76
N VAL A 94 3.59 20.94 -2.28
CA VAL A 94 3.43 20.69 -3.72
C VAL A 94 3.52 21.95 -4.56
N THR A 95 3.17 23.12 -4.03
CA THR A 95 3.33 24.41 -4.73
C THR A 95 4.79 24.83 -4.95
N GLN A 96 5.73 24.19 -4.24
CA GLN A 96 7.16 24.44 -4.34
C GLN A 96 7.90 23.37 -5.15
N GLY A 97 7.17 22.38 -5.67
CA GLY A 97 7.70 21.23 -6.39
C GLY A 97 7.86 19.99 -5.50
N THR A 98 7.80 18.82 -6.14
CA THR A 98 7.74 17.52 -5.45
C THR A 98 8.87 16.58 -5.83
N HIS A 99 9.58 16.83 -6.92
CA HIS A 99 10.63 15.95 -7.40
C HIS A 99 11.87 16.75 -7.82
N PHE A 100 12.97 16.50 -7.10
CA PHE A 100 14.24 17.16 -7.33
C PHE A 100 15.38 16.13 -7.36
N ALA A 101 16.35 16.32 -8.24
CA ALA A 101 17.58 15.52 -8.23
C ALA A 101 18.48 15.86 -7.05
N GLN A 102 18.27 17.03 -6.41
CA GLN A 102 19.04 17.51 -5.27
C GLN A 102 18.27 17.33 -3.96
N PRO A 103 18.97 17.20 -2.81
CA PRO A 103 18.33 17.07 -1.52
C PRO A 103 17.55 18.32 -1.12
N THR A 104 16.52 18.13 -0.30
CA THR A 104 15.74 19.22 0.31
C THR A 104 15.88 19.17 1.84
N SER A 105 15.58 20.31 2.50
CA SER A 105 15.63 20.39 3.97
C SER A 105 14.66 19.46 4.67
N ASP A 106 13.60 19.01 3.99
CA ASP A 106 12.60 18.09 4.55
C ASP A 106 13.25 16.77 5.00
N SER A 107 14.25 16.28 4.25
CA SER A 107 14.97 15.06 4.60
C SER A 107 15.75 15.17 5.91
N ILE A 108 16.28 16.36 6.22
CA ILE A 108 17.00 16.62 7.49
C ILE A 108 16.02 16.52 8.66
N VAL A 109 14.91 17.27 8.58
CA VAL A 109 13.88 17.29 9.62
C VAL A 109 13.33 15.91 9.92
N VAL A 110 13.06 15.12 8.87
CA VAL A 110 12.56 13.76 9.02
C VAL A 110 13.62 12.84 9.64
N ALA A 111 14.88 12.92 9.19
CA ALA A 111 15.97 12.10 9.75
C ALA A 111 16.23 12.39 11.23
N GLU A 112 16.22 13.67 11.63
CA GLU A 112 16.39 14.08 13.02
C GLU A 112 15.25 13.56 13.91
N GLU A 113 14.00 13.67 13.47
CA GLU A 113 12.85 13.15 14.20
C GLU A 113 12.85 11.61 14.30
N LEU A 114 13.25 10.92 13.25
CA LEU A 114 13.42 9.46 13.27
C LEU A 114 14.55 9.06 14.23
N SER A 115 15.66 9.78 14.23
CA SER A 115 16.77 9.55 15.18
C SER A 115 16.32 9.72 16.62
N ARG A 116 15.55 10.76 16.90
CA ARG A 116 14.98 11.01 18.22
C ARG A 116 14.04 9.90 18.69
N ARG A 117 13.22 9.33 17.79
CA ARG A 117 12.22 8.28 18.12
C ARG A 117 12.83 6.91 18.26
N PHE A 118 13.75 6.55 17.38
CA PHE A 118 14.26 5.20 17.26
C PHE A 118 15.67 5.00 17.81
N GLY A 119 16.35 6.10 18.21
CA GLY A 119 17.71 6.02 18.76
C GLY A 119 18.79 5.61 17.76
N LEU A 120 18.49 5.65 16.45
CA LEU A 120 19.45 5.35 15.39
C LEU A 120 20.07 6.64 14.87
N PRO A 121 21.41 6.72 14.71
CA PRO A 121 22.09 7.98 14.42
C PRO A 121 21.96 8.45 12.97
N GLN A 122 21.69 7.56 12.02
CA GLN A 122 21.68 7.86 10.59
C GLN A 122 20.56 7.14 9.85
N TRP A 123 20.02 7.81 8.83
CA TRP A 123 18.90 7.33 8.05
C TRP A 123 19.16 7.46 6.55
N ARG A 124 18.77 6.44 5.78
CA ARG A 124 18.72 6.44 4.33
C ARG A 124 17.28 6.33 3.90
N PHE A 125 16.86 7.14 2.93
CA PHE A 125 15.51 7.11 2.36
C PHE A 125 15.51 6.40 1.02
N CYS A 126 14.46 5.66 0.76
CA CYS A 126 14.14 4.97 -0.50
C CYS A 126 12.63 5.04 -0.74
N ASN A 127 12.15 4.61 -1.91
CA ASN A 127 10.76 4.81 -2.30
C ASN A 127 9.82 3.69 -1.82
N SER A 128 10.38 2.55 -1.42
CA SER A 128 9.58 1.39 -1.01
C SER A 128 10.28 0.52 0.04
N GLY A 129 9.50 -0.30 0.74
CA GLY A 129 10.05 -1.31 1.63
C GLY A 129 10.90 -2.36 0.90
N THR A 130 10.56 -2.65 -0.36
CA THR A 130 11.37 -3.54 -1.23
C THR A 130 12.78 -2.99 -1.45
N GLU A 131 12.91 -1.70 -1.78
CA GLU A 131 14.22 -1.05 -1.93
C GLU A 131 14.99 -1.05 -0.60
N ALA A 132 14.30 -0.75 0.51
CA ALA A 132 14.92 -0.75 1.83
C ALA A 132 15.47 -2.12 2.22
N THR A 133 14.72 -3.18 2.01
CA THR A 133 15.16 -4.56 2.31
C THR A 133 16.25 -5.03 1.35
N MET A 134 16.21 -4.64 0.09
CA MET A 134 17.27 -4.91 -0.89
C MET A 134 18.59 -4.26 -0.46
N ASP A 135 18.56 -2.97 -0.11
CA ASP A 135 19.75 -2.26 0.38
C ASP A 135 20.29 -2.88 1.67
N ALA A 136 19.40 -3.26 2.60
CA ALA A 136 19.80 -3.93 3.85
C ALA A 136 20.51 -5.27 3.57
N VAL A 137 19.97 -6.08 2.65
CA VAL A 137 20.59 -7.36 2.24
C VAL A 137 21.96 -7.13 1.60
N HIS A 138 22.08 -6.15 0.70
CA HIS A 138 23.37 -5.82 0.07
C HIS A 138 24.41 -5.40 1.12
N LEU A 139 24.03 -4.51 2.04
CA LEU A 139 24.91 -4.06 3.13
C LEU A 139 25.35 -5.21 4.04
N MET A 140 24.41 -6.09 4.45
CA MET A 140 24.72 -7.26 5.26
C MET A 140 25.72 -8.20 4.57
N ARG A 141 25.54 -8.47 3.29
CA ARG A 141 26.47 -9.29 2.51
C ARG A 141 27.86 -8.66 2.41
N VAL A 142 27.93 -7.36 2.14
CA VAL A 142 29.21 -6.64 2.05
C VAL A 142 29.95 -6.65 3.38
N ILE A 143 29.26 -6.38 4.49
CA ILE A 143 29.87 -6.28 5.83
C ILE A 143 30.29 -7.65 6.36
N THR A 144 29.50 -8.69 6.10
CA THR A 144 29.73 -10.03 6.67
C THR A 144 30.52 -10.98 5.76
N GLY A 145 30.58 -10.67 4.47
CA GLY A 145 31.13 -11.60 3.46
C GLY A 145 30.29 -12.88 3.28
N ARG A 146 29.01 -12.86 3.69
CA ARG A 146 28.12 -14.03 3.62
C ARG A 146 27.03 -13.82 2.59
N ASP A 147 26.73 -14.85 1.80
CA ASP A 147 25.71 -14.78 0.74
C ASP A 147 24.34 -15.26 1.19
N LEU A 148 24.29 -16.21 2.13
CA LEU A 148 23.06 -16.85 2.56
C LEU A 148 22.22 -15.95 3.46
N ILE A 149 20.91 -15.98 3.24
CA ILE A 149 19.89 -15.30 4.03
C ILE A 149 18.89 -16.33 4.53
N ILE A 150 18.47 -16.18 5.77
CA ILE A 150 17.38 -16.98 6.36
C ILE A 150 16.16 -16.07 6.47
N LYS A 151 15.02 -16.52 5.95
CA LYS A 151 13.71 -15.87 6.15
C LYS A 151 12.68 -16.86 6.65
N VAL A 152 11.62 -16.37 7.28
CA VAL A 152 10.47 -17.19 7.67
C VAL A 152 9.62 -17.45 6.42
N GLU A 153 9.26 -18.72 6.20
CA GLU A 153 8.39 -19.12 5.09
C GLU A 153 7.04 -18.37 5.17
N GLY A 154 6.55 -17.91 4.02
CA GLY A 154 5.31 -17.13 3.92
C GLY A 154 5.43 -15.68 4.37
N SER A 155 6.57 -15.23 4.95
CA SER A 155 6.74 -13.82 5.29
C SER A 155 7.06 -12.99 4.05
N TYR A 156 6.41 -11.82 3.93
CA TYR A 156 6.73 -10.84 2.90
C TYR A 156 7.87 -9.94 3.39
N ASN A 157 8.97 -9.95 2.67
CA ASN A 157 10.16 -9.14 2.98
C ASN A 157 10.57 -8.22 1.82
N GLY A 158 9.66 -7.91 0.93
CA GLY A 158 9.91 -7.17 -0.30
C GLY A 158 9.77 -8.06 -1.53
N HIS A 159 9.80 -7.44 -2.70
CA HIS A 159 9.63 -8.10 -3.99
C HIS A 159 10.92 -7.99 -4.83
N HIS A 160 11.97 -8.65 -4.35
CA HIS A 160 13.26 -8.77 -5.04
C HIS A 160 13.86 -10.17 -4.84
N ASP A 161 14.70 -10.61 -5.76
CA ASP A 161 15.19 -11.99 -5.88
C ASP A 161 15.79 -12.60 -4.60
N ALA A 162 16.40 -11.78 -3.75
CA ALA A 162 17.03 -12.28 -2.53
C ALA A 162 16.03 -12.70 -1.45
N VAL A 163 14.76 -12.30 -1.54
CA VAL A 163 13.72 -12.52 -0.51
C VAL A 163 12.37 -12.95 -1.09
N ALA A 164 12.26 -13.10 -2.40
CA ALA A 164 11.06 -13.57 -3.09
C ALA A 164 10.80 -15.06 -2.81
#